data_472040be67ce0c43039f33fdb8c5a14c
#
_entry.id   472040be67ce0c43039f33fdb8c5a14c
#
_cell.length_a   1.000
_cell.length_b   1.000
_cell.length_c   1.000
_cell.angle_alpha   90.00
_cell.angle_beta   90.00
_cell.angle_gamma   90.00
#
_symmetry.space_group_name_H-M   'P 1'
#
loop_
_entity.id
_entity.type
_entity.pdbx_description
1 polymer ?
#
loop_
_entity_poly.entity_id
_entity_poly.type
_entity_poly.pdbx_seq_one_letter_code
_entity_poly.pdbx_strand_id
1 'polypeptide(L)'
;MDNKEQLHPCMIVIFGASGDLTKRKLIPALYDLYTRKQMPEHFAIVGVSRTAFSDDDFRQKLFDFKSDNYPDADQWKAFSNHIHYHAADSTKLADFGDMKARLKQLADEHKTGENMLFYLSMAPQFFEPTIQNISAAEMVTEGKRYCSLDRQSKPWQRIVVEKPFGSDPKSATHLNSVLANVFEETEIYRIDHYLGKELVQNMMVLRFANAIFEPIWNQSYIDHVQITASETVGVESRGAYYDGPTGGAMRDMIQSHLLQVLSVMAMEPPVSLKAEDIRTEKIKIFKAMRVPKYDDVPNIAVRGQYGDGQLGGKVIKSFRESEGVNPESQCDTYAAMKMYVDTWRWGGVPFYLRSGKAMAKKVTNIVLYFKPTPHILFRDMAKQRKANQIVINVQPDEGIRIRFEGKVPGHKLAVKDVELDFDYVKQWNAQPPDGYATLLYDVMLGDQTLFKHRDEIECAWHAVQPVLDYWQDNPQFDLPNYAAGTWGPSAADILMAQSNRYWHNPK
;
A
#
# COMPACT_ATOMS: atom_id res chain seq x y z
N MET A 1 9.56 26.36 -14.09
CA MET A 1 11.02 26.27 -14.00
C MET A 1 11.32 24.88 -13.51
N ASP A 2 11.66 23.97 -14.44
CA ASP A 2 12.01 22.59 -14.10
C ASP A 2 13.38 22.57 -13.43
N ASN A 3 13.40 22.72 -12.10
CA ASN A 3 14.52 22.18 -11.33
C ASN A 3 14.33 20.65 -11.41
N LYS A 4 14.90 20.00 -12.41
CA LYS A 4 15.10 18.56 -12.40
C LYS A 4 15.99 18.29 -11.19
N GLU A 5 15.41 17.81 -10.12
CA GLU A 5 16.17 17.27 -8.99
C GLU A 5 17.07 16.18 -9.56
N GLN A 6 18.38 16.43 -9.53
CA GLN A 6 19.35 15.57 -10.19
C GLN A 6 19.57 14.35 -9.30
N LEU A 7 19.20 13.17 -9.81
CA LEU A 7 19.48 11.92 -9.12
C LEU A 7 21.00 11.70 -9.02
N HIS A 8 21.44 11.32 -7.83
CA HIS A 8 22.85 10.98 -7.62
C HIS A 8 23.17 9.58 -8.16
N PRO A 9 24.38 9.35 -8.71
CA PRO A 9 24.85 8.01 -9.04
C PRO A 9 24.64 7.04 -7.88
N CYS A 10 24.18 5.81 -8.15
CA CYS A 10 23.95 4.84 -7.10
C CYS A 10 23.94 3.38 -7.60
N MET A 11 24.15 2.46 -6.66
CA MET A 11 24.00 1.03 -6.86
C MET A 11 22.74 0.52 -6.16
N ILE A 12 21.93 -0.29 -6.88
CA ILE A 12 20.71 -0.91 -6.35
C ILE A 12 21.02 -2.38 -6.12
N VAL A 13 21.08 -2.79 -4.84
CA VAL A 13 21.35 -4.18 -4.44
C VAL A 13 20.05 -4.84 -4.03
N ILE A 14 19.58 -5.83 -4.79
CA ILE A 14 18.31 -6.51 -4.58
C ILE A 14 18.57 -7.87 -3.95
N PHE A 15 18.31 -8.01 -2.65
CA PHE A 15 18.35 -9.29 -1.96
C PHE A 15 17.08 -10.10 -2.26
N GLY A 16 17.23 -11.38 -2.57
CA GLY A 16 16.13 -12.23 -3.03
C GLY A 16 15.82 -12.08 -4.52
N ALA A 17 16.81 -11.68 -5.32
CA ALA A 17 16.65 -11.31 -6.73
C ALA A 17 16.12 -12.44 -7.64
N SER A 18 16.26 -13.71 -7.29
CA SER A 18 15.68 -14.83 -8.03
C SER A 18 14.16 -14.97 -7.82
N GLY A 19 13.59 -14.22 -6.88
CA GLY A 19 12.17 -14.27 -6.51
C GLY A 19 11.21 -13.65 -7.54
N ASP A 20 9.93 -13.85 -7.29
CA ASP A 20 8.84 -13.42 -8.18
C ASP A 20 8.69 -11.88 -8.22
N LEU A 21 8.83 -11.20 -7.09
CA LEU A 21 8.68 -9.74 -7.00
C LEU A 21 9.71 -9.01 -7.88
N THR A 22 10.96 -9.45 -7.85
CA THR A 22 12.02 -8.87 -8.68
C THR A 22 11.68 -8.95 -10.16
N LYS A 23 11.23 -10.11 -10.63
CA LYS A 23 10.90 -10.36 -12.03
C LYS A 23 9.62 -9.66 -12.47
N ARG A 24 8.58 -9.67 -11.62
CA ARG A 24 7.25 -9.13 -11.96
C ARG A 24 7.14 -7.64 -11.81
N LYS A 25 7.87 -7.05 -10.86
CA LYS A 25 7.68 -5.66 -10.44
C LYS A 25 8.94 -4.82 -10.48
N LEU A 26 10.04 -5.24 -9.82
CA LEU A 26 11.18 -4.36 -9.64
C LEU A 26 11.93 -4.10 -10.94
N ILE A 27 12.28 -5.13 -11.68
CA ILE A 27 13.00 -4.96 -12.95
C ILE A 27 12.14 -4.25 -13.99
N PRO A 28 10.84 -4.58 -14.20
CA PRO A 28 9.97 -3.80 -15.07
C PRO A 28 9.86 -2.32 -14.67
N ALA A 29 9.76 -2.02 -13.37
CA ALA A 29 9.70 -0.65 -12.88
C ALA A 29 10.99 0.13 -13.13
N LEU A 30 12.15 -0.48 -12.88
CA LEU A 30 13.46 0.11 -13.18
C LEU A 30 13.67 0.31 -14.70
N TYR A 31 13.19 -0.62 -15.52
CA TYR A 31 13.20 -0.49 -16.97
C TYR A 31 12.30 0.67 -17.44
N ASP A 32 11.09 0.82 -16.87
CA ASP A 32 10.19 1.96 -17.17
C ASP A 32 10.89 3.30 -16.84
N LEU A 33 11.53 3.40 -15.66
CA LEU A 33 12.32 4.58 -15.29
C LEU A 33 13.47 4.84 -16.27
N TYR A 34 14.15 3.78 -16.71
CA TYR A 34 15.24 3.88 -17.69
C TYR A 34 14.74 4.42 -19.05
N THR A 35 13.64 3.87 -19.54
CA THR A 35 13.06 4.31 -20.84
C THR A 35 12.55 5.75 -20.80
N ARG A 36 12.06 6.20 -19.64
CA ARG A 36 11.64 7.59 -19.39
C ARG A 36 12.78 8.54 -19.08
N LYS A 37 14.05 8.06 -19.07
CA LYS A 37 15.24 8.85 -18.69
C LYS A 37 15.13 9.43 -17.26
N GLN A 38 14.60 8.63 -16.35
CA GLN A 38 14.41 8.93 -14.94
C GLN A 38 15.34 8.08 -14.04
N MET A 39 16.35 7.42 -14.60
CA MET A 39 17.43 6.79 -13.85
C MET A 39 18.60 7.77 -13.68
N PRO A 40 19.45 7.58 -12.64
CA PRO A 40 20.72 8.30 -12.55
C PRO A 40 21.57 8.10 -13.82
N GLU A 41 22.44 9.05 -14.15
CA GLU A 41 23.36 8.93 -15.28
C GLU A 41 24.30 7.71 -15.12
N HIS A 42 24.71 7.44 -13.88
CA HIS A 42 25.56 6.32 -13.52
C HIS A 42 24.83 5.45 -12.48
N PHE A 43 24.52 4.22 -12.85
CA PHE A 43 23.87 3.26 -11.95
C PHE A 43 24.26 1.82 -12.26
N ALA A 44 24.13 0.95 -11.26
CA ALA A 44 24.20 -0.50 -11.41
C ALA A 44 23.09 -1.16 -10.61
N ILE A 45 22.58 -2.30 -11.08
CA ILE A 45 21.60 -3.13 -10.41
C ILE A 45 22.26 -4.47 -10.13
N VAL A 46 22.33 -4.90 -8.88
CA VAL A 46 22.97 -6.15 -8.48
C VAL A 46 21.94 -7.05 -7.81
N GLY A 47 21.58 -8.14 -8.49
CA GLY A 47 20.75 -9.18 -7.90
C GLY A 47 21.57 -10.09 -6.99
N VAL A 48 21.09 -10.33 -5.77
CA VAL A 48 21.72 -11.23 -4.79
C VAL A 48 20.73 -12.30 -4.36
N SER A 49 21.08 -13.57 -4.55
CA SER A 49 20.36 -14.70 -3.94
C SER A 49 21.21 -15.98 -3.96
N ARG A 50 20.72 -17.03 -3.30
CA ARG A 50 21.45 -18.31 -3.11
C ARG A 50 21.67 -19.12 -4.38
N THR A 51 20.81 -18.93 -5.39
CA THR A 51 20.91 -19.66 -6.66
C THR A 51 22.09 -19.14 -7.47
N ALA A 52 22.95 -20.03 -7.95
CA ALA A 52 24.08 -19.62 -8.78
C ALA A 52 23.62 -19.30 -10.22
N PHE A 53 23.88 -18.07 -10.67
CA PHE A 53 23.73 -17.61 -12.05
C PHE A 53 24.96 -16.80 -12.45
N SER A 54 25.31 -16.83 -13.75
CA SER A 54 26.12 -15.79 -14.34
C SER A 54 25.29 -14.51 -14.57
N ASP A 55 25.95 -13.37 -14.82
CA ASP A 55 25.25 -12.13 -15.18
C ASP A 55 24.34 -12.36 -16.40
N ASP A 56 24.82 -13.07 -17.42
CA ASP A 56 24.07 -13.32 -18.66
C ASP A 56 22.90 -14.27 -18.44
N ASP A 57 23.06 -15.34 -17.65
CA ASP A 57 21.94 -16.25 -17.31
C ASP A 57 20.85 -15.50 -16.53
N PHE A 58 21.26 -14.61 -15.63
CA PHE A 58 20.29 -13.82 -14.85
C PHE A 58 19.54 -12.84 -15.74
N ARG A 59 20.24 -12.10 -16.62
CA ARG A 59 19.64 -11.19 -17.61
C ARG A 59 18.66 -11.89 -18.53
N GLN A 60 19.05 -13.08 -19.04
CA GLN A 60 18.19 -13.89 -19.91
C GLN A 60 16.92 -14.36 -19.18
N LYS A 61 17.03 -14.83 -17.94
CA LYS A 61 15.87 -15.23 -17.12
C LYS A 61 14.91 -14.08 -16.81
N LEU A 62 15.42 -12.86 -16.63
CA LEU A 62 14.59 -11.68 -16.45
C LEU A 62 13.83 -11.35 -17.73
N PHE A 63 14.49 -11.43 -18.87
CA PHE A 63 13.88 -11.19 -20.18
C PHE A 63 12.79 -12.23 -20.49
N ASP A 64 13.11 -13.51 -20.38
CA ASP A 64 12.20 -14.62 -20.74
C ASP A 64 10.94 -14.65 -19.88
N PHE A 65 11.04 -14.20 -18.63
CA PHE A 65 9.92 -14.22 -17.70
C PHE A 65 8.77 -13.31 -18.14
N LYS A 66 9.06 -12.19 -18.81
CA LYS A 66 8.04 -11.21 -19.21
C LYS A 66 8.50 -10.35 -20.39
N SER A 67 8.88 -11.02 -21.49
CA SER A 67 9.37 -10.37 -22.72
C SER A 67 8.45 -9.26 -23.25
N ASP A 68 7.12 -9.40 -23.08
CA ASP A 68 6.15 -8.38 -23.49
C ASP A 68 6.35 -7.02 -22.83
N ASN A 69 7.01 -6.97 -21.67
CA ASN A 69 7.35 -5.72 -21.01
C ASN A 69 8.55 -5.00 -21.67
N TYR A 70 9.27 -5.68 -22.56
CA TYR A 70 10.52 -5.22 -23.16
C TYR A 70 10.44 -5.25 -24.68
N PRO A 71 9.54 -4.46 -25.29
CA PRO A 71 9.25 -4.53 -26.71
C PRO A 71 10.42 -4.10 -27.61
N ASP A 72 11.37 -3.32 -27.08
CA ASP A 72 12.56 -2.86 -27.79
C ASP A 72 13.79 -3.65 -27.29
N ALA A 73 14.26 -4.57 -28.14
CA ALA A 73 15.40 -5.45 -27.81
C ALA A 73 16.72 -4.67 -27.63
N ASP A 74 16.95 -3.61 -28.41
CA ASP A 74 18.16 -2.82 -28.29
C ASP A 74 18.15 -1.99 -27.01
N GLN A 75 17.01 -1.44 -26.66
CA GLN A 75 16.83 -0.70 -25.41
C GLN A 75 16.95 -1.63 -24.20
N TRP A 76 16.37 -2.85 -24.26
CA TRP A 76 16.58 -3.86 -23.23
C TRP A 76 18.05 -4.23 -23.09
N LYS A 77 18.74 -4.46 -24.20
CA LYS A 77 20.17 -4.80 -24.19
C LYS A 77 21.00 -3.68 -23.54
N ALA A 78 20.72 -2.43 -23.87
CA ALA A 78 21.39 -1.30 -23.25
C ALA A 78 21.14 -1.24 -21.72
N PHE A 79 19.89 -1.38 -21.29
CA PHE A 79 19.52 -1.42 -19.87
C PHE A 79 20.14 -2.62 -19.15
N SER A 80 20.09 -3.81 -19.75
CA SER A 80 20.56 -5.04 -19.12
C SER A 80 22.07 -5.05 -18.86
N ASN A 81 22.87 -4.26 -19.58
CA ASN A 81 24.29 -4.08 -19.29
C ASN A 81 24.57 -3.52 -17.89
N HIS A 82 23.60 -2.86 -17.27
CA HIS A 82 23.68 -2.35 -15.90
C HIS A 82 23.22 -3.39 -14.85
N ILE A 83 22.76 -4.57 -15.29
CA ILE A 83 22.27 -5.63 -14.40
C ILE A 83 23.36 -6.68 -14.19
N HIS A 84 23.70 -6.93 -12.95
CA HIS A 84 24.67 -7.91 -12.51
C HIS A 84 24.06 -8.87 -11.49
N TYR A 85 24.74 -9.96 -11.23
CA TYR A 85 24.30 -10.96 -10.29
C TYR A 85 25.45 -11.45 -9.41
N HIS A 86 25.14 -11.68 -8.13
CA HIS A 86 26.06 -12.30 -7.18
C HIS A 86 25.35 -13.40 -6.38
N ALA A 87 25.90 -14.63 -6.43
CA ALA A 87 25.37 -15.74 -5.67
C ALA A 87 25.83 -15.67 -4.22
N ALA A 88 24.93 -15.41 -3.28
CA ALA A 88 25.23 -15.32 -1.85
C ALA A 88 24.00 -15.65 -1.00
N ASP A 89 24.23 -16.23 0.16
CA ASP A 89 23.21 -16.38 1.21
C ASP A 89 23.30 -15.18 2.19
N SER A 90 22.38 -14.24 2.04
CA SER A 90 22.37 -13.02 2.85
C SER A 90 22.17 -13.25 4.36
N THR A 91 21.86 -14.48 4.77
CA THR A 91 21.80 -14.87 6.19
C THR A 91 23.15 -15.31 6.74
N LYS A 92 24.18 -15.40 5.89
CA LYS A 92 25.54 -15.84 6.28
C LYS A 92 26.54 -14.71 6.13
N LEU A 93 27.12 -14.24 7.23
CA LEU A 93 28.12 -13.18 7.21
C LEU A 93 29.36 -13.52 6.34
N ALA A 94 29.72 -14.79 6.27
CA ALA A 94 30.88 -15.26 5.47
C ALA A 94 30.75 -14.91 3.97
N ASP A 95 29.53 -14.86 3.44
CA ASP A 95 29.29 -14.59 2.01
C ASP A 95 29.40 -13.07 1.70
N PHE A 96 29.40 -12.21 2.73
CA PHE A 96 29.43 -10.75 2.53
C PHE A 96 30.81 -10.21 2.12
N GLY A 97 31.90 -10.93 2.45
CA GLY A 97 33.26 -10.51 2.06
C GLY A 97 33.41 -10.44 0.54
N ASP A 98 33.11 -11.52 -0.14
CA ASP A 98 33.17 -11.62 -1.60
C ASP A 98 32.12 -10.70 -2.27
N MET A 99 30.91 -10.62 -1.71
CA MET A 99 29.88 -9.72 -2.19
C MET A 99 30.35 -8.26 -2.11
N LYS A 100 30.90 -7.81 -0.99
CA LYS A 100 31.43 -6.44 -0.83
C LYS A 100 32.53 -6.13 -1.84
N ALA A 101 33.45 -7.07 -2.08
CA ALA A 101 34.48 -6.91 -3.10
C ALA A 101 33.90 -6.77 -4.51
N ARG A 102 32.88 -7.59 -4.86
CA ARG A 102 32.19 -7.49 -6.14
C ARG A 102 31.45 -6.18 -6.30
N LEU A 103 30.71 -5.74 -5.28
CA LEU A 103 30.00 -4.45 -5.30
C LEU A 103 30.95 -3.28 -5.49
N LYS A 104 32.12 -3.31 -4.84
CA LYS A 104 33.16 -2.27 -5.03
C LYS A 104 33.68 -2.24 -6.47
N GLN A 105 33.98 -3.40 -7.04
CA GLN A 105 34.41 -3.50 -8.44
C GLN A 105 33.35 -2.89 -9.39
N LEU A 106 32.07 -3.23 -9.20
CA LEU A 106 30.98 -2.70 -10.02
C LEU A 106 30.75 -1.19 -9.80
N ALA A 107 30.97 -0.71 -8.58
CA ALA A 107 30.91 0.73 -8.28
C ALA A 107 31.94 1.54 -9.07
N ASP A 108 33.15 1.02 -9.18
CA ASP A 108 34.23 1.63 -9.99
C ASP A 108 33.90 1.55 -11.48
N GLU A 109 33.43 0.41 -11.97
CA GLU A 109 33.06 0.17 -13.37
C GLU A 109 31.92 1.10 -13.84
N HIS A 110 30.85 1.18 -13.06
CA HIS A 110 29.66 1.97 -13.38
C HIS A 110 29.69 3.41 -12.82
N LYS A 111 30.74 3.79 -12.12
CA LYS A 111 30.91 5.13 -11.52
C LYS A 111 29.78 5.52 -10.57
N THR A 112 29.27 4.56 -9.82
CA THR A 112 28.14 4.78 -8.89
C THR A 112 28.57 5.44 -7.58
N GLY A 113 29.85 5.46 -7.28
CA GLY A 113 30.36 5.84 -5.96
C GLY A 113 29.88 4.86 -4.87
N GLU A 114 29.77 5.37 -3.65
CA GLU A 114 29.40 4.58 -2.46
C GLU A 114 27.91 4.72 -2.09
N ASN A 115 27.10 5.35 -2.93
CA ASN A 115 25.65 5.41 -2.72
C ASN A 115 25.02 4.05 -2.99
N MET A 116 24.36 3.49 -1.99
CA MET A 116 23.75 2.15 -2.06
C MET A 116 22.30 2.16 -1.63
N LEU A 117 21.47 1.53 -2.45
CA LEU A 117 20.09 1.22 -2.14
C LEU A 117 19.98 -0.30 -1.93
N PHE A 118 19.75 -0.73 -0.70
CA PHE A 118 19.51 -2.12 -0.36
C PHE A 118 18.02 -2.42 -0.42
N TYR A 119 17.59 -3.36 -1.27
CA TYR A 119 16.20 -3.73 -1.42
C TYR A 119 15.97 -5.16 -0.91
N LEU A 120 15.13 -5.32 0.13
CA LEU A 120 14.80 -6.63 0.70
C LEU A 120 13.59 -7.26 -0.02
N SER A 121 13.84 -7.93 -1.16
CA SER A 121 12.83 -8.64 -1.97
C SER A 121 12.77 -10.13 -1.58
N MET A 122 12.59 -10.41 -0.28
CA MET A 122 12.64 -11.78 0.27
C MET A 122 11.58 -11.98 1.35
N ALA A 123 11.45 -13.22 1.84
CA ALA A 123 10.52 -13.51 2.92
C ALA A 123 10.95 -12.84 4.25
N PRO A 124 10.01 -12.41 5.09
CA PRO A 124 10.27 -11.60 6.30
C PRO A 124 11.27 -12.20 7.28
N GLN A 125 11.30 -13.53 7.39
CA GLN A 125 12.24 -14.25 8.28
C GLN A 125 13.72 -14.03 7.92
N PHE A 126 14.00 -13.52 6.73
CA PHE A 126 15.35 -13.22 6.27
C PHE A 126 15.73 -11.74 6.44
N PHE A 127 14.80 -10.86 6.83
CA PHE A 127 15.09 -9.44 6.98
C PHE A 127 16.12 -9.18 8.07
N GLU A 128 15.86 -9.65 9.28
CA GLU A 128 16.74 -9.41 10.44
C GLU A 128 18.18 -9.91 10.19
N PRO A 129 18.45 -11.18 9.84
CA PRO A 129 19.80 -11.64 9.61
C PRO A 129 20.50 -10.90 8.47
N THR A 130 19.77 -10.51 7.41
CA THR A 130 20.34 -9.73 6.30
C THR A 130 20.74 -8.32 6.76
N ILE A 131 19.88 -7.62 7.52
CA ILE A 131 20.17 -6.29 8.06
C ILE A 131 21.37 -6.33 9.02
N GLN A 132 21.44 -7.32 9.89
CA GLN A 132 22.56 -7.51 10.81
C GLN A 132 23.87 -7.77 10.07
N ASN A 133 23.84 -8.59 9.01
CA ASN A 133 25.02 -8.89 8.19
C ASN A 133 25.46 -7.69 7.34
N ILE A 134 24.55 -6.85 6.83
CA ILE A 134 24.88 -5.58 6.17
C ILE A 134 25.70 -4.69 7.14
N SER A 135 25.27 -4.60 8.39
CA SER A 135 25.98 -3.84 9.42
C SER A 135 27.34 -4.47 9.77
N ALA A 136 27.36 -5.77 10.05
CA ALA A 136 28.57 -6.49 10.44
C ALA A 136 29.66 -6.52 9.34
N ALA A 137 29.23 -6.47 8.07
CA ALA A 137 30.13 -6.37 6.91
C ALA A 137 30.57 -4.91 6.63
N GLU A 138 30.19 -3.96 7.49
CA GLU A 138 30.53 -2.53 7.31
C GLU A 138 30.12 -2.00 5.93
N MET A 139 28.91 -2.33 5.48
CA MET A 139 28.36 -1.85 4.20
C MET A 139 27.55 -0.56 4.37
N VAL A 140 27.32 -0.14 5.60
CA VAL A 140 26.73 1.14 5.99
C VAL A 140 27.81 1.98 6.63
N THR A 141 27.98 3.21 6.17
CA THR A 141 29.06 4.08 6.67
C THR A 141 28.87 4.41 8.15
N GLU A 142 29.81 4.00 8.99
CA GLU A 142 29.87 4.44 10.38
C GLU A 142 30.09 5.95 10.48
N GLY A 143 29.49 6.58 11.48
CA GLY A 143 29.69 8.02 11.74
C GLY A 143 28.50 8.90 11.37
N LYS A 144 27.39 8.34 10.89
CA LYS A 144 26.12 9.06 10.80
C LYS A 144 25.58 9.50 12.16
N ARG A 145 26.02 8.84 13.24
CA ARG A 145 25.72 9.18 14.65
C ARG A 145 26.50 10.38 15.17
N TYR A 146 27.54 10.83 14.46
CA TYR A 146 28.31 12.01 14.84
C TYR A 146 27.97 13.18 13.93
N CYS A 147 27.64 14.32 14.56
CA CYS A 147 27.28 15.57 13.92
C CYS A 147 28.28 15.96 12.82
N SER A 148 27.95 15.76 11.57
CA SER A 148 28.70 16.27 10.44
C SER A 148 28.02 17.52 9.93
N LEU A 149 28.74 18.63 9.88
CA LEU A 149 28.26 19.92 9.36
C LEU A 149 28.00 19.90 7.85
N ASP A 150 28.53 18.89 7.14
CA ASP A 150 28.33 18.75 5.69
C ASP A 150 27.62 17.41 5.37
N ARG A 151 26.29 17.46 5.33
CA ARG A 151 25.45 16.31 4.97
C ARG A 151 25.36 16.08 3.44
N GLN A 152 25.72 17.05 2.62
CA GLN A 152 25.53 16.97 1.16
C GLN A 152 26.65 16.24 0.43
N SER A 153 27.83 16.10 1.04
CA SER A 153 29.01 15.48 0.41
C SER A 153 29.25 14.01 0.79
N LYS A 154 28.43 13.43 1.70
CA LYS A 154 28.63 12.04 2.15
C LYS A 154 27.81 11.06 1.33
N PRO A 155 28.37 9.87 1.03
CA PRO A 155 27.59 8.81 0.41
C PRO A 155 26.44 8.40 1.33
N TRP A 156 25.31 8.09 0.72
CA TRP A 156 24.12 7.62 1.41
C TRP A 156 23.95 6.11 1.22
N GLN A 157 23.45 5.45 2.25
CA GLN A 157 22.96 4.08 2.17
C GLN A 157 21.50 4.08 2.62
N ARG A 158 20.61 3.54 1.78
CA ARG A 158 19.17 3.47 2.01
C ARG A 158 18.70 2.03 1.99
N ILE A 159 17.74 1.71 2.83
CA ILE A 159 17.16 0.36 2.85
C ILE A 159 15.67 0.40 2.53
N VAL A 160 15.25 -0.43 1.58
CA VAL A 160 13.86 -0.63 1.21
C VAL A 160 13.39 -1.96 1.77
N VAL A 161 12.31 -1.90 2.54
CA VAL A 161 11.72 -3.07 3.18
C VAL A 161 10.31 -3.27 2.67
N GLU A 162 10.02 -4.49 2.22
CA GLU A 162 8.69 -4.90 1.77
C GLU A 162 7.80 -5.33 2.94
N LYS A 163 6.48 -5.32 2.71
CA LYS A 163 5.54 -5.92 3.65
C LYS A 163 5.72 -7.45 3.69
N PRO A 164 5.33 -8.07 4.83
CA PRO A 164 4.72 -7.51 6.03
C PRO A 164 5.72 -6.93 7.03
N PHE A 165 5.30 -5.90 7.75
CA PHE A 165 6.07 -5.29 8.85
C PHE A 165 5.62 -5.87 10.19
N GLY A 166 6.08 -7.09 10.48
CA GLY A 166 5.58 -7.89 11.58
C GLY A 166 4.23 -8.56 11.30
N SER A 167 3.76 -9.37 12.24
CA SER A 167 2.45 -10.03 12.28
C SER A 167 1.56 -9.55 13.44
N ASP A 168 2.17 -8.77 14.35
CA ASP A 168 1.61 -8.22 15.58
C ASP A 168 2.46 -7.01 16.05
N PRO A 169 2.02 -6.25 17.10
CA PRO A 169 2.77 -5.11 17.62
C PRO A 169 4.18 -5.45 18.06
N LYS A 170 4.42 -6.61 18.67
CA LYS A 170 5.74 -6.99 19.22
C LYS A 170 6.74 -7.23 18.10
N SER A 171 6.37 -8.02 17.12
CA SER A 171 7.22 -8.32 15.96
C SER A 171 7.50 -7.07 15.10
N ALA A 172 6.51 -6.16 14.99
CA ALA A 172 6.69 -4.89 14.30
C ALA A 172 7.69 -3.97 15.02
N THR A 173 7.56 -3.81 16.33
CA THR A 173 8.50 -3.03 17.16
C THR A 173 9.90 -3.65 17.14
N HIS A 174 9.99 -4.98 17.15
CA HIS A 174 11.28 -5.70 17.04
C HIS A 174 11.97 -5.39 15.71
N LEU A 175 11.25 -5.54 14.58
CA LEU A 175 11.82 -5.24 13.25
C LEU A 175 12.22 -3.76 13.12
N ASN A 176 11.42 -2.83 13.66
CA ASN A 176 11.78 -1.41 13.71
C ASN A 176 13.06 -1.18 14.51
N SER A 177 13.26 -1.89 15.62
CA SER A 177 14.47 -1.80 16.44
C SER A 177 15.70 -2.35 15.70
N VAL A 178 15.56 -3.47 15.00
CA VAL A 178 16.62 -4.04 14.16
C VAL A 178 17.06 -3.06 13.08
N LEU A 179 16.12 -2.43 12.39
CA LEU A 179 16.40 -1.41 11.37
C LEU A 179 17.09 -0.19 11.97
N ALA A 180 16.59 0.32 13.10
CA ALA A 180 17.11 1.52 13.77
C ALA A 180 18.51 1.35 14.34
N ASN A 181 18.96 0.11 14.60
CA ASN A 181 20.33 -0.18 15.02
C ASN A 181 21.35 0.01 13.90
N VAL A 182 20.91 0.01 12.63
CA VAL A 182 21.79 0.04 11.45
C VAL A 182 21.59 1.31 10.62
N PHE A 183 20.34 1.77 10.47
CA PHE A 183 19.96 2.89 9.61
C PHE A 183 19.23 3.97 10.39
N GLU A 184 19.40 5.23 10.00
CA GLU A 184 18.57 6.32 10.47
C GLU A 184 17.15 6.20 9.87
N GLU A 185 16.12 6.70 10.55
CA GLU A 185 14.74 6.64 10.03
C GLU A 185 14.59 7.32 8.66
N THR A 186 15.41 8.33 8.38
CA THR A 186 15.50 9.01 7.07
C THR A 186 16.10 8.14 5.96
N GLU A 187 16.65 7.00 6.28
CA GLU A 187 17.28 6.05 5.35
C GLU A 187 16.46 4.78 5.17
N ILE A 188 15.36 4.64 5.93
CA ILE A 188 14.49 3.46 5.92
C ILE A 188 13.23 3.76 5.12
N TYR A 189 13.01 3.00 4.05
CA TYR A 189 11.88 3.12 3.12
C TYR A 189 10.98 1.90 3.24
N ARG A 190 9.91 2.00 4.04
CA ARG A 190 8.93 0.91 4.21
C ARG A 190 7.83 1.06 3.18
N ILE A 191 7.80 0.14 2.23
CA ILE A 191 6.91 0.21 1.06
C ILE A 191 5.44 0.00 1.44
N ASP A 192 4.62 0.89 0.90
CA ASP A 192 3.19 0.67 0.70
C ASP A 192 2.81 1.06 -0.72
N HIS A 193 2.58 0.06 -1.58
CA HIS A 193 2.24 0.30 -2.96
C HIS A 193 0.89 1.03 -3.18
N TYR A 194 0.03 1.15 -2.15
CA TYR A 194 -1.17 1.99 -2.19
C TYR A 194 -0.83 3.48 -2.10
N LEU A 195 0.20 3.86 -1.34
CA LEU A 195 0.67 5.24 -1.28
C LEU A 195 1.31 5.70 -2.60
N GLY A 196 1.92 4.77 -3.34
CA GLY A 196 2.44 5.03 -4.69
C GLY A 196 1.37 5.19 -5.79
N LYS A 197 0.08 5.05 -5.46
CA LYS A 197 -1.01 5.29 -6.42
C LYS A 197 -1.23 6.77 -6.64
N GLU A 198 -1.33 7.17 -7.90
CA GLU A 198 -1.51 8.57 -8.31
C GLU A 198 -2.69 9.25 -7.58
N LEU A 199 -3.79 8.53 -7.45
CA LEU A 199 -4.98 9.10 -6.83
C LEU A 199 -4.88 9.29 -5.31
N VAL A 200 -4.03 8.52 -4.62
CA VAL A 200 -3.77 8.75 -3.19
C VAL A 200 -3.00 10.06 -3.01
N GLN A 201 -2.05 10.35 -3.91
CA GLN A 201 -1.36 11.63 -3.96
C GLN A 201 -2.32 12.76 -4.34
N ASN A 202 -3.17 12.52 -5.33
CA ASN A 202 -4.16 13.50 -5.76
C ASN A 202 -5.19 13.86 -4.67
N MET A 203 -5.41 13.00 -3.69
CA MET A 203 -6.28 13.33 -2.55
C MET A 203 -5.79 14.56 -1.78
N MET A 204 -4.46 14.72 -1.66
CA MET A 204 -3.87 15.94 -1.09
C MET A 204 -4.14 17.17 -1.97
N VAL A 205 -3.98 17.01 -3.28
CA VAL A 205 -4.29 18.09 -4.25
C VAL A 205 -5.77 18.43 -4.23
N LEU A 206 -6.66 17.42 -4.27
CA LEU A 206 -8.11 17.62 -4.20
C LEU A 206 -8.50 18.46 -2.97
N ARG A 207 -7.96 18.10 -1.82
CA ARG A 207 -8.30 18.76 -0.56
C ARG A 207 -7.63 20.13 -0.42
N PHE A 208 -6.33 20.20 -0.59
CA PHE A 208 -5.52 21.33 -0.15
C PHE A 208 -5.26 22.39 -1.22
N ALA A 209 -5.43 22.03 -2.50
CA ALA A 209 -5.34 23.00 -3.60
C ALA A 209 -6.71 23.60 -3.99
N ASN A 210 -7.83 23.10 -3.42
CA ASN A 210 -9.17 23.51 -3.82
C ASN A 210 -10.00 24.00 -2.62
N ALA A 211 -10.23 25.29 -2.56
CA ALA A 211 -10.94 25.95 -1.46
C ALA A 211 -12.38 25.47 -1.22
N ILE A 212 -12.99 24.76 -2.17
CA ILE A 212 -14.38 24.28 -2.05
C ILE A 212 -14.48 22.96 -1.27
N PHE A 213 -13.43 22.17 -1.14
CA PHE A 213 -13.48 20.85 -0.50
C PHE A 213 -13.05 20.89 0.97
N GLU A 214 -11.92 21.51 1.29
CA GLU A 214 -11.35 21.45 2.64
C GLU A 214 -12.32 21.98 3.74
N PRO A 215 -13.08 23.07 3.56
CA PRO A 215 -14.02 23.57 4.56
C PRO A 215 -15.14 22.59 4.91
N ILE A 216 -15.52 21.71 4.01
CA ILE A 216 -16.60 20.71 4.21
C ILE A 216 -16.06 19.33 4.60
N TRP A 217 -14.74 19.17 4.73
CA TRP A 217 -14.07 17.90 4.98
C TRP A 217 -13.91 17.63 6.49
N ASN A 218 -15.02 17.62 7.22
CA ASN A 218 -15.03 17.49 8.68
C ASN A 218 -16.38 16.99 9.21
N GLN A 219 -16.43 16.76 10.53
CA GLN A 219 -17.60 16.25 11.25
C GLN A 219 -18.87 17.11 11.11
N SER A 220 -18.78 18.39 10.75
CA SER A 220 -19.97 19.24 10.59
C SER A 220 -20.77 18.86 9.35
N TYR A 221 -20.11 18.36 8.32
CA TYR A 221 -20.72 18.03 7.02
C TYR A 221 -20.72 16.55 6.71
N ILE A 222 -19.71 15.78 7.14
CA ILE A 222 -19.58 14.36 6.84
C ILE A 222 -20.36 13.51 7.85
N ASP A 223 -21.21 12.63 7.34
CA ASP A 223 -21.93 11.63 8.14
C ASP A 223 -21.08 10.42 8.45
N HIS A 224 -20.44 9.85 7.43
CA HIS A 224 -19.52 8.74 7.56
C HIS A 224 -18.61 8.61 6.33
N VAL A 225 -17.56 7.83 6.48
CA VAL A 225 -16.62 7.50 5.41
C VAL A 225 -16.59 5.98 5.21
N GLN A 226 -16.54 5.53 3.97
CA GLN A 226 -16.31 4.12 3.62
C GLN A 226 -15.04 4.00 2.80
N ILE A 227 -14.18 3.03 3.15
CA ILE A 227 -12.97 2.69 2.40
C ILE A 227 -13.05 1.20 2.05
N THR A 228 -13.14 0.89 0.77
CA THR A 228 -13.25 -0.47 0.27
C THR A 228 -12.06 -0.82 -0.59
N ALA A 229 -11.45 -2.00 -0.35
CA ALA A 229 -10.51 -2.65 -1.25
C ALA A 229 -10.96 -4.08 -1.50
N SER A 230 -11.58 -4.33 -2.64
CA SER A 230 -12.11 -5.65 -3.01
C SER A 230 -11.39 -6.24 -4.21
N GLU A 231 -11.16 -7.54 -4.17
CA GLU A 231 -10.52 -8.31 -5.22
C GLU A 231 -11.46 -9.41 -5.73
N THR A 232 -11.49 -9.61 -7.04
CA THR A 232 -12.30 -10.66 -7.68
C THR A 232 -11.63 -12.03 -7.66
N VAL A 233 -10.32 -12.05 -7.48
CA VAL A 233 -9.53 -13.29 -7.42
C VAL A 233 -9.53 -13.85 -6.00
N GLY A 234 -9.48 -15.18 -5.90
CA GLY A 234 -9.21 -15.87 -4.65
C GLY A 234 -7.74 -15.79 -4.23
N VAL A 235 -7.29 -16.72 -3.40
CA VAL A 235 -5.86 -16.80 -3.00
C VAL A 235 -4.99 -17.50 -4.03
N GLU A 236 -5.60 -18.25 -4.98
CA GLU A 236 -4.92 -19.01 -6.03
C GLU A 236 -3.78 -19.87 -5.46
N SER A 237 -2.58 -19.81 -6.05
CA SER A 237 -1.39 -20.54 -5.60
C SER A 237 -0.76 -20.00 -4.30
N ARG A 238 -1.35 -18.96 -3.69
CA ARG A 238 -0.83 -18.32 -2.47
C ARG A 238 -1.60 -18.73 -1.20
N GLY A 239 -2.33 -19.86 -1.25
CA GLY A 239 -3.13 -20.35 -0.13
C GLY A 239 -2.33 -20.49 1.15
N ALA A 240 -1.21 -21.20 1.13
CA ALA A 240 -0.33 -21.39 2.28
C ALA A 240 0.23 -20.07 2.87
N TYR A 241 0.55 -19.10 2.03
CA TYR A 241 0.99 -17.78 2.49
C TYR A 241 -0.17 -17.03 3.19
N TYR A 242 -1.36 -17.08 2.58
CA TYR A 242 -2.51 -16.32 3.08
C TYR A 242 -3.06 -16.91 4.38
N ASP A 243 -2.97 -18.24 4.56
CA ASP A 243 -3.32 -18.95 5.79
C ASP A 243 -2.23 -18.88 6.88
N GLY A 244 -1.10 -18.27 6.55
CA GLY A 244 0.03 -18.10 7.47
C GLY A 244 -0.16 -16.94 8.47
N PRO A 245 0.80 -16.77 9.39
CA PRO A 245 0.69 -15.81 10.51
C PRO A 245 0.61 -14.33 10.08
N THR A 246 1.02 -14.00 8.86
CA THR A 246 0.97 -12.65 8.29
C THR A 246 -0.17 -12.46 7.30
N GLY A 247 -0.94 -13.52 7.02
CA GLY A 247 -2.07 -13.49 6.10
C GLY A 247 -3.37 -13.01 6.74
N GLY A 248 -4.45 -13.06 5.94
CA GLY A 248 -5.76 -12.58 6.32
C GLY A 248 -6.03 -11.12 5.90
N ALA A 249 -7.29 -10.81 5.60
CA ALA A 249 -7.69 -9.50 5.09
C ALA A 249 -7.47 -8.37 6.13
N MET A 250 -7.59 -8.67 7.42
CA MET A 250 -7.33 -7.70 8.48
C MET A 250 -5.86 -7.28 8.49
N ARG A 251 -4.92 -8.24 8.45
CA ARG A 251 -3.49 -7.97 8.45
C ARG A 251 -2.99 -7.44 7.10
N ASP A 252 -3.31 -8.17 6.03
CA ASP A 252 -2.76 -7.92 4.69
C ASP A 252 -3.31 -6.63 4.07
N MET A 253 -4.56 -6.26 4.37
CA MET A 253 -5.24 -5.13 3.73
C MET A 253 -5.62 -4.01 4.69
N ILE A 254 -6.34 -4.30 5.77
CA ILE A 254 -6.83 -3.22 6.64
C ILE A 254 -5.65 -2.58 7.37
N GLN A 255 -4.89 -3.34 8.14
CA GLN A 255 -3.74 -2.84 8.90
C GLN A 255 -2.68 -2.21 7.97
N SER A 256 -2.36 -2.90 6.88
CA SER A 256 -1.25 -2.50 6.02
C SER A 256 -1.59 -1.32 5.12
N HIS A 257 -2.74 -1.33 4.43
CA HIS A 257 -3.06 -0.40 3.35
C HIS A 257 -4.21 0.55 3.67
N LEU A 258 -5.37 0.04 4.16
CA LEU A 258 -6.54 0.89 4.31
C LEU A 258 -6.38 1.93 5.41
N LEU A 259 -5.63 1.61 6.48
CA LEU A 259 -5.30 2.60 7.50
C LEU A 259 -4.37 3.70 6.95
N GLN A 260 -3.49 3.40 6.01
CA GLN A 260 -2.69 4.42 5.32
C GLN A 260 -3.55 5.33 4.44
N VAL A 261 -4.45 4.75 3.65
CA VAL A 261 -5.43 5.52 2.85
C VAL A 261 -6.30 6.40 3.75
N LEU A 262 -6.77 5.86 4.89
CA LEU A 262 -7.52 6.61 5.88
C LEU A 262 -6.68 7.78 6.43
N SER A 263 -5.41 7.58 6.74
CA SER A 263 -4.57 8.65 7.31
C SER A 263 -4.41 9.83 6.36
N VAL A 264 -4.15 9.58 5.07
CA VAL A 264 -4.05 10.62 4.03
C VAL A 264 -5.39 11.34 3.83
N MET A 265 -6.49 10.59 3.86
CA MET A 265 -7.84 11.16 3.74
C MET A 265 -8.22 12.02 4.94
N ALA A 266 -7.78 11.65 6.16
CA ALA A 266 -8.22 12.28 7.42
C ALA A 266 -7.27 13.33 7.98
N MET A 267 -6.00 13.40 7.54
CA MET A 267 -4.99 14.29 8.10
C MET A 267 -5.34 15.77 7.95
N GLU A 268 -4.75 16.63 8.80
CA GLU A 268 -4.80 18.07 8.62
C GLU A 268 -3.90 18.50 7.44
N PRO A 269 -4.14 19.72 6.87
CA PRO A 269 -3.23 20.26 5.88
C PRO A 269 -1.80 20.37 6.44
N PRO A 270 -0.80 19.74 5.81
CA PRO A 270 0.58 19.87 6.26
C PRO A 270 1.10 21.30 6.03
N VAL A 271 2.08 21.73 6.83
CA VAL A 271 2.66 23.09 6.70
C VAL A 271 3.52 23.24 5.45
N SER A 272 4.00 22.13 4.88
CA SER A 272 4.68 22.08 3.59
C SER A 272 4.51 20.69 2.95
N LEU A 273 4.90 20.56 1.66
CA LEU A 273 4.90 19.29 0.95
C LEU A 273 6.14 18.43 1.24
N LYS A 274 6.98 18.80 2.21
CA LYS A 274 8.10 17.95 2.62
C LYS A 274 7.61 16.69 3.31
N ALA A 275 8.34 15.60 3.10
CA ALA A 275 8.00 14.28 3.63
C ALA A 275 7.77 14.30 5.17
N GLU A 276 8.59 15.02 5.92
CA GLU A 276 8.49 15.11 7.38
C GLU A 276 7.18 15.76 7.85
N ASP A 277 6.72 16.82 7.15
CA ASP A 277 5.50 17.53 7.48
C ASP A 277 4.26 16.68 7.17
N ILE A 278 4.23 16.03 6.01
CA ILE A 278 3.15 15.11 5.62
C ILE A 278 3.09 13.91 6.58
N ARG A 279 4.23 13.31 6.90
CA ARG A 279 4.31 12.19 7.85
C ARG A 279 3.84 12.59 9.24
N THR A 280 4.20 13.81 9.70
CA THR A 280 3.74 14.33 10.98
C THR A 280 2.22 14.38 11.05
N GLU A 281 1.54 14.86 10.02
CA GLU A 281 0.08 14.91 10.00
C GLU A 281 -0.54 13.51 9.94
N LYS A 282 0.03 12.59 9.17
CA LYS A 282 -0.40 11.18 9.14
C LYS A 282 -0.25 10.52 10.51
N ILE A 283 0.90 10.69 11.18
CA ILE A 283 1.16 10.13 12.51
C ILE A 283 0.14 10.63 13.54
N LYS A 284 -0.27 11.89 13.48
CA LYS A 284 -1.33 12.42 14.35
C LYS A 284 -2.64 11.66 14.19
N ILE A 285 -3.01 11.32 12.95
CA ILE A 285 -4.20 10.50 12.68
C ILE A 285 -4.04 9.10 13.28
N PHE A 286 -2.90 8.44 13.05
CA PHE A 286 -2.65 7.12 13.61
C PHE A 286 -2.72 7.10 15.14
N LYS A 287 -2.13 8.10 15.81
CA LYS A 287 -2.18 8.25 17.27
C LYS A 287 -3.59 8.57 17.79
N ALA A 288 -4.43 9.17 16.96
CA ALA A 288 -5.82 9.50 17.29
C ALA A 288 -6.81 8.37 16.91
N MET A 289 -6.40 7.29 16.29
CA MET A 289 -7.25 6.15 16.02
C MET A 289 -7.69 5.53 17.34
N ARG A 290 -9.01 5.43 17.54
CA ARG A 290 -9.55 4.80 18.75
C ARG A 290 -9.27 3.31 18.73
N VAL A 291 -8.48 2.84 19.69
CA VAL A 291 -8.21 1.42 19.89
C VAL A 291 -9.50 0.75 20.40
N PRO A 292 -10.00 -0.30 19.73
CA PRO A 292 -11.19 -1.01 20.19
C PRO A 292 -10.98 -1.66 21.55
N LYS A 293 -12.03 -1.73 22.36
CA LYS A 293 -12.05 -2.63 23.49
C LYS A 293 -12.37 -4.05 23.01
N TYR A 294 -11.82 -5.05 23.65
CA TYR A 294 -12.02 -6.45 23.31
C TYR A 294 -13.52 -6.83 23.23
N ASP A 295 -14.31 -6.41 24.22
CA ASP A 295 -15.74 -6.71 24.29
C ASP A 295 -16.61 -5.98 23.24
N ASP A 296 -16.07 -4.91 22.63
CA ASP A 296 -16.78 -4.16 21.59
C ASP A 296 -16.62 -4.80 20.20
N VAL A 297 -15.65 -5.71 20.03
CA VAL A 297 -15.28 -6.29 18.73
C VAL A 297 -16.47 -6.91 17.98
N PRO A 298 -17.38 -7.67 18.59
CA PRO A 298 -18.55 -8.23 17.88
C PRO A 298 -19.44 -7.18 17.22
N ASN A 299 -19.43 -5.94 17.74
CA ASN A 299 -20.28 -4.84 17.27
C ASN A 299 -19.58 -3.91 16.24
N ILE A 300 -18.27 -4.08 16.05
CA ILE A 300 -17.47 -3.18 15.23
C ILE A 300 -16.65 -3.87 14.15
N ALA A 301 -16.46 -5.18 14.22
CA ALA A 301 -15.65 -5.93 13.27
C ALA A 301 -16.36 -7.22 12.80
N VAL A 302 -16.16 -7.55 11.53
CA VAL A 302 -16.73 -8.75 10.90
C VAL A 302 -15.63 -9.53 10.22
N ARG A 303 -15.52 -10.82 10.52
CA ARG A 303 -14.67 -11.78 9.85
C ARG A 303 -15.48 -12.56 8.82
N GLY A 304 -14.90 -12.76 7.62
CA GLY A 304 -15.50 -13.60 6.59
C GLY A 304 -14.48 -14.48 5.88
N GLN A 305 -14.98 -15.57 5.31
CA GLN A 305 -14.19 -16.48 4.49
C GLN A 305 -15.04 -16.90 3.28
N TYR A 306 -14.46 -16.85 2.06
CA TYR A 306 -15.21 -17.22 0.86
C TYR A 306 -15.33 -18.73 0.72
N GLY A 307 -16.55 -19.16 0.41
CA GLY A 307 -16.90 -20.50 -0.05
C GLY A 307 -17.00 -20.56 -1.57
N ASP A 308 -17.51 -21.67 -2.08
CA ASP A 308 -17.78 -21.87 -3.50
C ASP A 308 -18.68 -20.75 -4.05
N GLY A 309 -18.46 -20.42 -5.31
CA GLY A 309 -19.28 -19.43 -6.03
C GLY A 309 -18.91 -19.29 -7.48
N GLN A 310 -19.45 -18.27 -8.12
CA GLN A 310 -19.21 -17.98 -9.53
C GLN A 310 -18.92 -16.50 -9.75
N LEU A 311 -17.96 -16.22 -10.61
CA LEU A 311 -17.65 -14.86 -11.05
C LEU A 311 -17.29 -14.85 -12.52
N GLY A 312 -17.98 -14.02 -13.31
CA GLY A 312 -17.73 -13.91 -14.76
C GLY A 312 -17.85 -15.24 -15.51
N GLY A 313 -18.75 -16.13 -15.04
CA GLY A 313 -18.96 -17.46 -15.63
C GLY A 313 -17.93 -18.52 -15.20
N LYS A 314 -16.94 -18.16 -14.36
CA LYS A 314 -15.97 -19.10 -13.81
C LYS A 314 -16.38 -19.54 -12.41
N VAL A 315 -16.26 -20.83 -12.13
CA VAL A 315 -16.41 -21.39 -10.77
C VAL A 315 -15.18 -21.04 -9.97
N ILE A 316 -15.37 -20.48 -8.77
CA ILE A 316 -14.32 -20.24 -7.80
C ILE A 316 -14.57 -21.20 -6.64
N LYS A 317 -13.56 -21.97 -6.32
CA LYS A 317 -13.57 -22.93 -5.22
C LYS A 317 -13.36 -22.23 -3.88
N SER A 318 -13.88 -22.85 -2.81
CA SER A 318 -13.73 -22.38 -1.44
C SER A 318 -12.26 -22.13 -1.07
N PHE A 319 -12.02 -21.15 -0.20
CA PHE A 319 -10.69 -20.87 0.35
C PHE A 319 -10.03 -22.12 0.94
N ARG A 320 -10.80 -22.91 1.68
CA ARG A 320 -10.30 -24.15 2.33
C ARG A 320 -9.93 -25.25 1.36
N GLU A 321 -10.34 -25.16 0.10
CA GLU A 321 -9.93 -26.07 -0.98
C GLU A 321 -8.67 -25.60 -1.73
N SER A 322 -8.13 -24.42 -1.38
CA SER A 322 -6.92 -23.89 -2.01
C SER A 322 -5.67 -24.65 -1.54
N GLU A 323 -4.70 -24.78 -2.43
CA GLU A 323 -3.45 -25.49 -2.12
C GLU A 323 -2.74 -24.90 -0.90
N GLY A 324 -2.38 -25.78 0.05
CA GLY A 324 -1.64 -25.42 1.26
C GLY A 324 -2.47 -24.70 2.34
N VAL A 325 -3.79 -24.64 2.22
CA VAL A 325 -4.70 -24.11 3.24
C VAL A 325 -5.17 -25.25 4.15
N ASN A 326 -5.23 -24.98 5.45
CA ASN A 326 -5.82 -25.89 6.42
C ASN A 326 -7.33 -26.00 6.17
N PRO A 327 -7.92 -27.21 6.03
CA PRO A 327 -9.36 -27.40 5.84
C PRO A 327 -10.24 -26.79 6.95
N GLU A 328 -9.68 -26.61 8.15
CA GLU A 328 -10.36 -25.98 9.28
C GLU A 328 -9.88 -24.54 9.53
N SER A 329 -9.21 -23.92 8.56
CA SER A 329 -8.67 -22.58 8.67
C SER A 329 -9.70 -21.58 9.19
N GLN A 330 -9.28 -20.75 10.13
CA GLN A 330 -10.00 -19.59 10.65
C GLN A 330 -9.54 -18.27 10.03
N CYS A 331 -8.68 -18.33 9.00
CA CYS A 331 -8.16 -17.16 8.33
C CYS A 331 -9.28 -16.33 7.69
N ASP A 332 -9.22 -15.03 7.88
CA ASP A 332 -10.15 -14.07 7.29
C ASP A 332 -9.76 -13.75 5.84
N THR A 333 -10.54 -14.22 4.88
CA THR A 333 -10.41 -13.77 3.48
C THR A 333 -11.24 -12.52 3.19
N TYR A 334 -12.05 -12.11 4.15
CA TYR A 334 -12.79 -10.87 4.22
C TYR A 334 -12.73 -10.31 5.63
N ALA A 335 -12.53 -9.01 5.73
CA ALA A 335 -12.64 -8.28 6.98
C ALA A 335 -13.39 -6.97 6.75
N ALA A 336 -14.26 -6.60 7.68
CA ALA A 336 -14.84 -5.27 7.77
C ALA A 336 -14.69 -4.75 9.20
N MET A 337 -14.44 -3.44 9.32
CA MET A 337 -14.24 -2.79 10.62
C MET A 337 -14.82 -1.39 10.62
N LYS A 338 -15.54 -1.05 11.70
CA LYS A 338 -15.96 0.31 12.03
C LYS A 338 -14.99 0.89 13.04
N MET A 339 -14.45 2.06 12.76
CA MET A 339 -13.51 2.73 13.64
C MET A 339 -13.76 4.24 13.72
N TYR A 340 -13.09 4.92 14.66
CA TYR A 340 -13.17 6.34 14.89
C TYR A 340 -11.78 6.95 14.99
N VAL A 341 -11.70 8.24 14.62
CA VAL A 341 -10.49 9.05 14.77
C VAL A 341 -10.84 10.20 15.75
N ASP A 342 -10.24 10.15 16.92
CA ASP A 342 -10.55 11.09 18.02
C ASP A 342 -9.77 12.40 17.84
N THR A 343 -10.12 13.15 16.81
CA THR A 343 -9.66 14.52 16.57
C THR A 343 -10.83 15.48 16.53
N TRP A 344 -10.55 16.77 16.66
CA TRP A 344 -11.59 17.79 16.52
C TRP A 344 -12.31 17.74 15.16
N ARG A 345 -11.58 17.46 14.09
CA ARG A 345 -12.10 17.34 12.73
C ARG A 345 -13.07 16.15 12.56
N TRP A 346 -12.81 15.02 13.21
CA TRP A 346 -13.50 13.77 12.96
C TRP A 346 -14.32 13.23 14.12
N GLY A 347 -14.45 14.00 15.20
CA GLY A 347 -15.19 13.58 16.39
C GLY A 347 -16.59 13.07 16.07
N GLY A 348 -16.85 11.79 16.38
CA GLY A 348 -18.13 11.13 16.15
C GLY A 348 -18.40 10.63 14.72
N VAL A 349 -17.54 10.91 13.74
CA VAL A 349 -17.66 10.38 12.37
C VAL A 349 -17.13 8.95 12.33
N PRO A 350 -17.94 7.92 11.99
CA PRO A 350 -17.44 6.58 11.82
C PRO A 350 -16.79 6.39 10.45
N PHE A 351 -15.69 5.64 10.46
CA PHE A 351 -14.99 5.14 9.29
C PHE A 351 -15.27 3.65 9.15
N TYR A 352 -15.80 3.24 8.03
CA TYR A 352 -16.06 1.84 7.71
C TYR A 352 -15.04 1.38 6.68
N LEU A 353 -14.19 0.44 7.07
CA LEU A 353 -13.20 -0.18 6.21
C LEU A 353 -13.61 -1.60 5.89
N ARG A 354 -13.45 -2.02 4.64
CA ARG A 354 -13.59 -3.43 4.28
C ARG A 354 -12.61 -3.84 3.19
N SER A 355 -12.21 -5.08 3.27
CA SER A 355 -11.46 -5.73 2.20
C SER A 355 -11.86 -7.20 2.11
N GLY A 356 -11.74 -7.77 0.91
CA GLY A 356 -12.00 -9.20 0.73
C GLY A 356 -11.53 -9.72 -0.62
N LYS A 357 -11.35 -11.05 -0.65
CA LYS A 357 -11.01 -11.84 -1.81
C LYS A 357 -12.26 -12.47 -2.42
N ALA A 358 -12.16 -12.89 -3.70
CA ALA A 358 -13.27 -13.50 -4.42
C ALA A 358 -14.57 -12.70 -4.35
N MET A 359 -14.51 -11.38 -4.30
CA MET A 359 -15.67 -10.50 -4.22
C MET A 359 -16.27 -10.22 -5.61
N ALA A 360 -17.46 -9.62 -5.64
CA ALA A 360 -18.23 -9.36 -6.86
C ALA A 360 -17.51 -8.49 -7.89
N LYS A 361 -16.68 -7.54 -7.46
CA LYS A 361 -15.97 -6.60 -8.32
C LYS A 361 -14.62 -6.22 -7.74
N LYS A 362 -13.60 -6.07 -8.59
CA LYS A 362 -12.32 -5.48 -8.19
C LYS A 362 -12.47 -3.97 -8.12
N VAL A 363 -12.35 -3.40 -6.94
CA VAL A 363 -12.41 -1.94 -6.74
C VAL A 363 -11.67 -1.54 -5.46
N THR A 364 -10.96 -0.43 -5.53
CA THR A 364 -10.53 0.31 -4.35
C THR A 364 -11.10 1.71 -4.44
N ASN A 365 -11.91 2.10 -3.47
CA ASN A 365 -12.51 3.43 -3.41
C ASN A 365 -12.64 3.96 -1.99
N ILE A 366 -12.77 5.29 -1.91
CA ILE A 366 -13.11 6.04 -0.71
C ILE A 366 -14.41 6.77 -1.00
N VAL A 367 -15.40 6.64 -0.13
CA VAL A 367 -16.69 7.30 -0.29
C VAL A 367 -16.99 8.13 0.94
N LEU A 368 -17.11 9.43 0.76
CA LEU A 368 -17.56 10.36 1.79
C LEU A 368 -19.06 10.57 1.60
N TYR A 369 -19.82 10.29 2.64
CA TYR A 369 -21.25 10.56 2.72
C TYR A 369 -21.49 11.84 3.51
N PHE A 370 -22.20 12.76 2.92
CA PHE A 370 -22.56 14.02 3.57
C PHE A 370 -23.81 13.84 4.44
N LYS A 371 -23.87 14.60 5.52
CA LYS A 371 -25.07 14.69 6.34
C LYS A 371 -26.25 15.22 5.53
N PRO A 372 -27.48 14.83 5.86
CA PRO A 372 -28.66 15.39 5.21
C PRO A 372 -28.74 16.90 5.45
N THR A 373 -29.35 17.61 4.52
CA THR A 373 -29.61 19.04 4.69
C THR A 373 -30.45 19.29 5.96
N PRO A 374 -30.08 20.27 6.81
CA PRO A 374 -30.73 20.49 8.11
C PRO A 374 -32.18 20.93 7.98
N HIS A 375 -32.55 21.52 6.85
CA HIS A 375 -33.92 21.95 6.54
C HIS A 375 -34.42 21.23 5.30
N ILE A 376 -35.52 20.49 5.43
CA ILE A 376 -36.12 19.72 4.35
C ILE A 376 -37.19 20.55 3.64
N LEU A 377 -36.77 21.33 2.62
CA LEU A 377 -37.70 22.07 1.76
C LEU A 377 -38.55 21.15 0.84
N PHE A 378 -38.04 19.97 0.56
CA PHE A 378 -38.63 19.01 -0.40
C PHE A 378 -39.17 17.76 0.30
N ARG A 379 -39.95 17.94 1.39
CA ARG A 379 -40.45 16.82 2.25
C ARG A 379 -41.21 15.75 1.47
N ASP A 380 -42.01 16.15 0.52
CA ASP A 380 -42.83 15.20 -0.27
C ASP A 380 -41.99 14.33 -1.22
N MET A 381 -40.74 14.71 -1.46
CA MET A 381 -39.79 14.00 -2.28
C MET A 381 -38.75 13.22 -1.42
N ALA A 382 -38.79 13.37 -0.10
CA ALA A 382 -37.77 12.87 0.85
C ALA A 382 -37.57 11.34 0.80
N LYS A 383 -38.58 10.56 0.42
CA LYS A 383 -38.49 9.09 0.32
C LYS A 383 -37.54 8.59 -0.77
N GLN A 384 -37.12 9.44 -1.70
CA GLN A 384 -36.25 9.08 -2.84
C GLN A 384 -34.86 9.75 -2.77
N ARG A 385 -34.63 10.60 -1.77
CA ARG A 385 -33.40 11.37 -1.66
C ARG A 385 -32.24 10.52 -1.15
N LYS A 386 -31.10 10.61 -1.83
CA LYS A 386 -29.83 10.01 -1.42
C LYS A 386 -28.94 11.09 -0.84
N ALA A 387 -28.08 10.69 0.10
CA ALA A 387 -27.03 11.58 0.61
C ALA A 387 -26.09 12.02 -0.52
N ASN A 388 -25.67 13.28 -0.49
CA ASN A 388 -24.60 13.71 -1.37
C ASN A 388 -23.33 12.93 -1.07
N GLN A 389 -22.52 12.64 -2.09
CA GLN A 389 -21.35 11.79 -1.98
C GLN A 389 -20.18 12.36 -2.78
N ILE A 390 -18.99 12.18 -2.27
CA ILE A 390 -17.75 12.23 -3.03
C ILE A 390 -17.20 10.80 -3.07
N VAL A 391 -17.06 10.25 -4.27
CA VAL A 391 -16.48 8.92 -4.50
C VAL A 391 -15.14 9.10 -5.18
N ILE A 392 -14.09 8.65 -4.51
CA ILE A 392 -12.70 8.67 -5.00
C ILE A 392 -12.35 7.23 -5.38
N ASN A 393 -12.26 6.94 -6.68
CA ASN A 393 -11.89 5.62 -7.19
C ASN A 393 -10.39 5.51 -7.37
N VAL A 394 -9.72 4.72 -6.53
CA VAL A 394 -8.26 4.50 -6.58
C VAL A 394 -7.88 3.48 -7.66
N GLN A 395 -8.74 2.50 -7.92
CA GLN A 395 -8.58 1.51 -9.00
C GLN A 395 -9.89 0.73 -9.24
N PRO A 396 -10.12 0.16 -10.46
CA PRO A 396 -9.25 0.21 -11.64
C PRO A 396 -9.33 1.54 -12.39
N ASP A 397 -10.48 2.23 -12.34
CA ASP A 397 -10.76 3.44 -13.11
C ASP A 397 -10.52 4.65 -12.19
N GLU A 398 -9.30 5.18 -12.24
CA GLU A 398 -8.89 6.29 -11.38
C GLU A 398 -9.70 7.55 -11.69
N GLY A 399 -10.38 8.10 -10.67
CA GLY A 399 -11.25 9.25 -10.85
C GLY A 399 -11.99 9.69 -9.61
N ILE A 400 -12.68 10.82 -9.72
CA ILE A 400 -13.47 11.43 -8.66
C ILE A 400 -14.87 11.67 -9.17
N ARG A 401 -15.87 11.21 -8.42
CA ARG A 401 -17.28 11.46 -8.72
C ARG A 401 -17.94 12.21 -7.60
N ILE A 402 -18.67 13.26 -7.94
CA ILE A 402 -19.48 14.03 -7.00
C ILE A 402 -20.94 13.80 -7.35
N ARG A 403 -21.68 13.20 -6.41
CA ARG A 403 -23.11 12.92 -6.57
C ARG A 403 -23.93 13.89 -5.73
N PHE A 404 -24.88 14.56 -6.39
CA PHE A 404 -25.80 15.51 -5.77
C PHE A 404 -27.14 15.52 -6.48
N GLU A 405 -28.11 16.28 -5.97
CA GLU A 405 -29.45 16.35 -6.57
C GLU A 405 -29.57 17.53 -7.53
N GLY A 406 -30.15 17.30 -8.72
CA GLY A 406 -30.46 18.33 -9.70
C GLY A 406 -31.95 18.37 -10.00
N LYS A 407 -32.49 19.58 -10.36
CA LYS A 407 -33.86 19.71 -10.85
C LYS A 407 -34.00 19.12 -12.24
N VAL A 408 -34.99 18.24 -12.42
CA VAL A 408 -35.34 17.71 -13.75
C VAL A 408 -35.95 18.85 -14.59
N PRO A 409 -35.53 19.05 -15.85
CA PRO A 409 -36.17 20.02 -16.74
C PRO A 409 -37.65 19.74 -16.87
N GLY A 410 -38.47 20.82 -16.86
CA GLY A 410 -39.93 20.76 -16.99
C GLY A 410 -40.67 21.71 -16.03
N HIS A 411 -41.99 21.76 -16.14
CA HIS A 411 -42.84 22.66 -15.35
C HIS A 411 -43.04 22.20 -13.90
N LYS A 412 -42.94 20.89 -13.66
CA LYS A 412 -43.05 20.33 -12.29
C LYS A 412 -41.70 20.34 -11.60
N LEU A 413 -41.71 20.64 -10.29
CA LEU A 413 -40.53 20.52 -9.45
C LEU A 413 -40.31 19.03 -9.18
N ALA A 414 -39.33 18.45 -9.87
CA ALA A 414 -38.85 17.10 -9.67
C ALA A 414 -37.32 17.12 -9.54
N VAL A 415 -36.75 16.34 -8.63
CA VAL A 415 -35.30 16.22 -8.45
C VAL A 415 -34.84 14.81 -8.73
N LYS A 416 -33.65 14.66 -9.29
CA LYS A 416 -32.96 13.39 -9.52
C LYS A 416 -31.48 13.52 -9.18
N ASP A 417 -30.84 12.37 -8.89
CA ASP A 417 -29.39 12.28 -8.73
C ASP A 417 -28.68 12.74 -10.02
N VAL A 418 -27.69 13.60 -9.85
CA VAL A 418 -26.76 14.07 -10.89
C VAL A 418 -25.36 13.69 -10.46
N GLU A 419 -24.50 13.35 -11.42
CA GLU A 419 -23.14 12.94 -11.17
C GLU A 419 -22.18 13.81 -12.01
N LEU A 420 -21.19 14.41 -11.35
CA LEU A 420 -20.01 14.98 -12.00
C LEU A 420 -18.90 13.97 -11.91
N ASP A 421 -18.31 13.63 -13.06
CA ASP A 421 -17.28 12.61 -13.17
C ASP A 421 -15.98 13.22 -13.70
N PHE A 422 -14.90 13.04 -12.95
CA PHE A 422 -13.55 13.35 -13.36
C PHE A 422 -12.77 12.05 -13.49
N ASP A 423 -12.34 11.74 -14.71
CA ASP A 423 -11.59 10.54 -15.07
C ASP A 423 -10.16 10.98 -15.47
N TYR A 424 -9.16 10.44 -14.76
CA TYR A 424 -7.76 10.81 -14.94
C TYR A 424 -7.27 10.53 -16.36
N VAL A 425 -7.52 9.33 -16.86
CA VAL A 425 -7.03 8.92 -18.18
C VAL A 425 -7.64 9.80 -19.28
N LYS A 426 -8.95 10.08 -19.18
CA LYS A 426 -9.61 10.94 -20.16
C LYS A 426 -9.16 12.39 -20.12
N GLN A 427 -8.91 12.92 -18.91
CA GLN A 427 -8.55 14.32 -18.73
C GLN A 427 -7.12 14.61 -19.19
N TRP A 428 -6.19 13.74 -18.85
CA TRP A 428 -4.76 13.96 -19.09
C TRP A 428 -4.23 13.21 -20.30
N ASN A 429 -5.02 12.30 -20.90
CA ASN A 429 -4.60 11.39 -21.98
C ASN A 429 -3.26 10.67 -21.65
N ALA A 430 -3.06 10.33 -20.41
CA ALA A 430 -1.86 9.72 -19.88
C ALA A 430 -2.19 8.54 -18.98
N GLN A 431 -1.38 7.50 -19.07
CA GLN A 431 -1.43 6.38 -18.13
C GLN A 431 -0.58 6.72 -16.91
N PRO A 432 -1.12 6.59 -15.68
CA PRO A 432 -0.32 6.72 -14.46
C PRO A 432 0.86 5.75 -14.48
N PRO A 433 2.03 6.15 -13.92
CA PRO A 433 3.15 5.23 -13.77
C PRO A 433 2.79 4.06 -12.85
N ASP A 434 3.49 2.93 -12.98
CA ASP A 434 3.36 1.84 -12.00
C ASP A 434 3.82 2.35 -10.63
N GLY A 435 3.06 2.05 -9.58
CA GLY A 435 3.38 2.51 -8.23
C GLY A 435 4.77 2.12 -7.74
N TYR A 436 5.35 1.01 -8.23
CA TYR A 436 6.73 0.63 -7.91
C TYR A 436 7.76 1.54 -8.61
N ALA A 437 7.49 2.01 -9.83
CA ALA A 437 8.38 2.95 -10.51
C ALA A 437 8.46 4.27 -9.74
N THR A 438 7.31 4.82 -9.31
CA THR A 438 7.25 6.02 -8.48
C THR A 438 8.04 5.83 -7.17
N LEU A 439 7.78 4.73 -6.44
CA LEU A 439 8.45 4.48 -5.18
C LEU A 439 9.97 4.29 -5.33
N LEU A 440 10.44 3.59 -6.37
CA LEU A 440 11.89 3.43 -6.61
C LEU A 440 12.55 4.75 -6.99
N TYR A 441 11.88 5.59 -7.77
CA TYR A 441 12.33 6.94 -8.09
C TYR A 441 12.49 7.78 -6.82
N ASP A 442 11.49 7.80 -5.95
CA ASP A 442 11.51 8.54 -4.69
C ASP A 442 12.61 8.05 -3.75
N VAL A 443 12.85 6.72 -3.68
CA VAL A 443 13.98 6.20 -2.89
C VAL A 443 15.32 6.72 -3.44
N MET A 444 15.51 6.73 -4.76
CA MET A 444 16.74 7.25 -5.36
C MET A 444 16.91 8.75 -5.12
N LEU A 445 15.82 9.49 -5.13
CA LEU A 445 15.79 10.92 -4.83
C LEU A 445 16.04 11.20 -3.33
N GLY A 446 15.57 10.34 -2.46
CA GLY A 446 15.59 10.52 -1.00
C GLY A 446 14.29 11.07 -0.45
N ASP A 447 13.23 11.06 -1.25
CA ASP A 447 11.90 11.47 -0.82
C ASP A 447 11.20 10.33 -0.08
N GLN A 448 10.74 10.60 1.12
CA GLN A 448 10.05 9.64 1.97
C GLN A 448 8.53 9.89 2.07
N THR A 449 7.98 10.79 1.29
CA THR A 449 6.56 11.19 1.33
C THR A 449 5.61 10.01 1.23
N LEU A 450 5.93 9.05 0.37
CA LEU A 450 5.09 7.87 0.07
C LEU A 450 5.46 6.62 0.89
N PHE A 451 6.32 6.77 1.91
CA PHE A 451 6.78 5.64 2.73
C PHE A 451 6.30 5.73 4.16
N LYS A 452 6.08 4.56 4.77
CA LYS A 452 5.58 4.47 6.14
C LYS A 452 6.66 4.84 7.15
N HIS A 453 6.30 5.65 8.13
CA HIS A 453 7.11 5.88 9.32
C HIS A 453 6.91 4.74 10.33
N ARG A 454 7.94 4.48 11.18
CA ARG A 454 7.86 3.47 12.24
C ARG A 454 6.62 3.63 13.13
N ASP A 455 6.32 4.85 13.56
CA ASP A 455 5.18 5.13 14.45
C ASP A 455 3.84 4.79 13.79
N GLU A 456 3.70 5.00 12.48
CA GLU A 456 2.49 4.66 11.74
C GLU A 456 2.22 3.15 11.78
N ILE A 457 3.29 2.32 11.63
CA ILE A 457 3.19 0.86 11.67
C ILE A 457 2.80 0.39 13.06
N GLU A 458 3.47 0.90 14.10
CA GLU A 458 3.20 0.51 15.48
C GLU A 458 1.78 0.90 15.90
N CYS A 459 1.36 2.13 15.62
CA CYS A 459 -0.02 2.57 15.89
C CYS A 459 -1.06 1.78 15.09
N ALA A 460 -0.79 1.46 13.82
CA ALA A 460 -1.70 0.65 13.00
C ALA A 460 -1.90 -0.74 13.59
N TRP A 461 -0.85 -1.40 14.08
CA TRP A 461 -0.97 -2.67 14.78
C TRP A 461 -1.78 -2.55 16.06
N HIS A 462 -1.54 -1.53 16.88
CA HIS A 462 -2.35 -1.30 18.09
C HIS A 462 -3.83 -1.09 17.78
N ALA A 463 -4.17 -0.46 16.66
CA ALA A 463 -5.55 -0.23 16.27
C ALA A 463 -6.32 -1.51 15.88
N VAL A 464 -5.64 -2.54 15.38
CA VAL A 464 -6.28 -3.79 14.92
C VAL A 464 -6.06 -4.98 15.84
N GLN A 465 -5.05 -4.95 16.72
CA GLN A 465 -4.68 -6.09 17.55
C GLN A 465 -5.83 -6.62 18.41
N PRO A 466 -6.64 -5.78 19.09
CA PRO A 466 -7.77 -6.30 19.87
C PRO A 466 -8.79 -7.09 19.04
N VAL A 467 -8.95 -6.75 17.76
CA VAL A 467 -9.83 -7.50 16.84
C VAL A 467 -9.23 -8.87 16.53
N LEU A 468 -7.92 -8.92 16.28
CA LEU A 468 -7.20 -10.17 15.99
C LEU A 468 -7.19 -11.10 17.21
N ASP A 469 -6.96 -10.55 18.40
CA ASP A 469 -6.99 -11.31 19.67
C ASP A 469 -8.40 -11.90 19.92
N TYR A 470 -9.43 -11.07 19.75
CA TYR A 470 -10.82 -11.55 19.87
C TYR A 470 -11.13 -12.67 18.87
N TRP A 471 -10.71 -12.54 17.62
CA TRP A 471 -10.96 -13.56 16.60
C TRP A 471 -10.16 -14.85 16.84
N GLN A 472 -9.00 -14.75 17.47
CA GLN A 472 -8.21 -15.91 17.88
C GLN A 472 -8.89 -16.67 19.02
N ASP A 473 -9.37 -15.95 20.03
CA ASP A 473 -10.02 -16.55 21.21
C ASP A 473 -11.45 -17.04 20.94
N ASN A 474 -12.08 -16.52 19.87
CA ASN A 474 -13.46 -16.83 19.51
C ASN A 474 -13.52 -17.39 18.07
N PRO A 475 -13.24 -18.69 17.85
CA PRO A 475 -13.38 -19.32 16.56
C PRO A 475 -14.79 -19.19 16.00
N GLN A 476 -14.92 -18.92 14.72
CA GLN A 476 -16.19 -18.76 14.03
C GLN A 476 -16.58 -20.06 13.33
N PHE A 477 -17.71 -20.66 13.72
CA PHE A 477 -18.10 -21.99 13.27
C PHE A 477 -18.82 -22.01 11.91
N ASP A 478 -19.33 -20.89 11.43
CA ASP A 478 -20.03 -20.76 10.14
C ASP A 478 -19.12 -20.38 8.97
N LEU A 479 -17.80 -20.49 9.13
CA LEU A 479 -16.84 -20.29 8.03
C LEU A 479 -16.76 -21.56 7.14
N PRO A 480 -16.74 -21.38 5.80
CA PRO A 480 -16.88 -20.16 5.02
C PRO A 480 -18.30 -19.58 5.04
N ASN A 481 -18.46 -18.26 5.10
CA ASN A 481 -19.73 -17.59 5.35
C ASN A 481 -20.18 -16.59 4.29
N TYR A 482 -19.48 -16.53 3.14
CA TYR A 482 -19.96 -15.83 1.95
C TYR A 482 -19.58 -16.57 0.67
N ALA A 483 -20.46 -16.56 -0.33
CA ALA A 483 -20.18 -17.14 -1.62
C ALA A 483 -19.21 -16.27 -2.43
N ALA A 484 -18.25 -16.88 -3.12
CA ALA A 484 -17.40 -16.18 -4.10
C ALA A 484 -18.29 -15.46 -5.15
N GLY A 485 -17.90 -14.25 -5.53
CA GLY A 485 -18.68 -13.40 -6.46
C GLY A 485 -19.73 -12.53 -5.76
N THR A 486 -19.77 -12.50 -4.42
CA THR A 486 -20.66 -11.62 -3.64
C THR A 486 -19.87 -10.46 -2.98
N TRP A 487 -20.57 -9.55 -2.29
CA TRP A 487 -19.95 -8.43 -1.59
C TRP A 487 -19.51 -8.75 -0.15
N GLY A 488 -19.40 -10.02 0.21
CA GLY A 488 -18.99 -10.47 1.53
C GLY A 488 -20.14 -11.07 2.34
N PRO A 489 -19.92 -11.37 3.63
CA PRO A 489 -20.91 -11.99 4.51
C PRO A 489 -22.02 -11.00 4.89
N SER A 490 -23.24 -11.52 5.12
CA SER A 490 -24.41 -10.71 5.56
C SER A 490 -24.17 -9.96 6.88
N ALA A 491 -23.30 -10.49 7.74
CA ALA A 491 -22.88 -9.80 8.97
C ALA A 491 -22.27 -8.41 8.69
N ALA A 492 -21.61 -8.22 7.54
CA ALA A 492 -21.09 -6.91 7.15
C ALA A 492 -22.19 -5.90 6.81
N ASP A 493 -23.30 -6.36 6.21
CA ASP A 493 -24.46 -5.50 5.98
C ASP A 493 -25.17 -5.15 7.30
N ILE A 494 -25.23 -6.10 8.25
CA ILE A 494 -25.77 -5.86 9.59
C ILE A 494 -24.95 -4.79 10.33
N LEU A 495 -23.62 -4.84 10.23
CA LEU A 495 -22.74 -3.83 10.83
C LEU A 495 -23.09 -2.40 10.36
N MET A 496 -23.43 -2.23 9.09
CA MET A 496 -23.86 -0.94 8.53
C MET A 496 -25.29 -0.60 8.95
N ALA A 497 -26.20 -1.58 8.90
CA ALA A 497 -27.62 -1.41 9.17
C ALA A 497 -27.92 -0.97 10.62
N GLN A 498 -27.08 -1.35 11.61
CA GLN A 498 -27.14 -0.86 12.99
C GLN A 498 -27.17 0.66 13.10
N SER A 499 -26.67 1.37 12.08
CA SER A 499 -26.63 2.84 12.01
C SER A 499 -27.44 3.40 10.83
N ASN A 500 -28.39 2.63 10.29
CA ASN A 500 -29.18 2.96 9.09
C ASN A 500 -28.31 3.33 7.87
N ARG A 501 -27.17 2.63 7.68
CA ARG A 501 -26.23 2.84 6.60
C ARG A 501 -26.10 1.58 5.74
N TYR A 502 -25.58 1.75 4.54
CA TYR A 502 -25.37 0.66 3.57
C TYR A 502 -24.01 0.80 2.93
N TRP A 503 -23.40 -0.32 2.55
CA TRP A 503 -22.17 -0.32 1.79
C TRP A 503 -22.36 0.29 0.40
N HIS A 504 -21.40 1.09 -0.02
CA HIS A 504 -21.29 1.50 -1.42
C HIS A 504 -20.81 0.31 -2.24
N ASN A 505 -21.73 -0.29 -3.00
CA ASN A 505 -21.45 -1.38 -3.93
C ASN A 505 -21.53 -0.84 -5.36
N PRO A 506 -20.39 -0.52 -6.02
CA PRO A 506 -20.41 -0.04 -7.40
C PRO A 506 -20.94 -1.13 -8.35
N LYS A 507 -21.76 -0.70 -9.33
CA LYS A 507 -22.38 -1.59 -10.34
C LYS A 507 -21.34 -2.13 -11.32
#